data_44e0c6ae17dcde585b1fa38bb5b3f4c7
#
_entry.id   44e0c6ae17dcde585b1fa38bb5b3f4c7
#
_cell.length_a   1.000
_cell.length_b   1.000
_cell.length_c   1.000
_cell.angle_alpha   90.00
_cell.angle_beta   90.00
_cell.angle_gamma   90.00
#
_symmetry.space_group_name_H-M   'P 1'
#
loop_
_entity.id
_entity.type
_entity.pdbx_description
1 polymer ?
#
loop_
_entity_poly.entity_id
_entity_poly.type
_entity_poly.pdbx_seq_one_letter_code
_entity_poly.pdbx_strand_id
1 'polypeptide(L)'
;VSARSADTPIASAGEAERVIANLNTIMDRLVETVEEETTRVRAGRLADAAELAEGKAELGRRYAVESERVTAARELIARSLPDALDALRKRHTAFQALLQTNLTVLATAHAVSEGXXXX
;
A
#
# COMPACT_ATOMS: atom_id res chain seq x y z
N VAL A 1 13.10 -16.61 -13.67
CA VAL A 1 12.02 -16.00 -14.26
C VAL A 1 11.19 -15.26 -13.24
N SER A 2 11.41 -13.97 -13.22
CA SER A 2 10.88 -13.14 -12.15
C SER A 2 9.35 -13.01 -12.16
N ALA A 3 8.74 -13.09 -13.33
CA ALA A 3 7.30 -12.97 -13.43
C ALA A 3 6.57 -14.08 -12.64
N ARG A 4 7.22 -15.22 -12.54
CA ARG A 4 6.62 -16.35 -11.86
C ARG A 4 6.56 -16.20 -10.35
N SER A 5 7.51 -15.47 -9.78
CA SER A 5 7.57 -15.39 -8.33
C SER A 5 6.36 -14.71 -7.72
N ALA A 6 5.73 -13.77 -8.45
CA ALA A 6 4.55 -13.08 -7.94
C ALA A 6 3.36 -14.02 -7.77
N ASP A 7 3.29 -15.07 -8.60
CA ASP A 7 2.18 -16.01 -8.55
C ASP A 7 2.49 -17.26 -7.74
N THR A 8 3.74 -17.43 -7.34
CA THR A 8 4.17 -18.64 -6.65
C THR A 8 3.59 -18.70 -5.24
N PRO A 9 2.91 -19.80 -4.89
CA PRO A 9 2.40 -19.94 -3.53
C PRO A 9 3.54 -20.02 -2.51
N ILE A 10 3.31 -19.49 -1.33
CA ILE A 10 4.25 -19.60 -0.24
C ILE A 10 4.18 -21.02 0.30
N ALA A 11 5.30 -21.73 0.31
CA ALA A 11 5.33 -23.15 0.70
C ALA A 11 6.11 -23.42 1.98
N SER A 12 6.80 -22.43 2.53
CA SER A 12 7.62 -22.64 3.72
C SER A 12 7.67 -21.40 4.58
N ALA A 13 8.05 -21.59 5.83
CA ALA A 13 8.20 -20.47 6.76
C ALA A 13 9.27 -19.49 6.26
N GLY A 14 10.34 -19.99 5.68
CA GLY A 14 11.39 -19.12 5.15
C GLY A 14 10.87 -18.25 4.03
N GLU A 15 10.09 -18.84 3.12
CA GLU A 15 9.48 -18.04 2.06
C GLU A 15 8.50 -17.02 2.62
N ALA A 16 7.74 -17.44 3.64
CA ALA A 16 6.79 -16.53 4.27
C ALA A 16 7.51 -15.32 4.87
N GLU A 17 8.63 -15.56 5.53
CA GLU A 17 9.41 -14.46 6.10
C GLU A 17 9.85 -13.47 5.03
N ARG A 18 10.31 -14.00 3.90
CA ARG A 18 10.77 -13.11 2.82
C ARG A 18 9.62 -12.31 2.22
N VAL A 19 8.48 -12.96 2.02
CA VAL A 19 7.33 -12.25 1.45
C VAL A 19 6.82 -11.19 2.41
N ILE A 20 6.76 -11.52 3.70
CA ILE A 20 6.31 -10.53 4.69
C ILE A 20 7.29 -9.36 4.76
N ALA A 21 8.59 -9.63 4.71
CA ALA A 21 9.58 -8.55 4.71
C ALA A 21 9.42 -7.67 3.48
N ASN A 22 9.21 -8.28 2.33
CA ASN A 22 9.01 -7.53 1.11
C ASN A 22 7.72 -6.69 1.18
N LEU A 23 6.66 -7.29 1.71
CA LEU A 23 5.39 -6.57 1.87
C LEU A 23 5.57 -5.37 2.79
N ASN A 24 6.32 -5.54 3.88
CA ASN A 24 6.59 -4.41 4.78
C ASN A 24 7.37 -3.31 4.09
N THR A 25 8.33 -3.67 3.23
CA THR A 25 9.08 -2.67 2.47
C THR A 25 8.16 -1.91 1.52
N ILE A 26 7.27 -2.64 0.85
CA ILE A 26 6.30 -2.00 -0.05
C ILE A 26 5.40 -1.04 0.73
N MET A 27 4.95 -1.47 1.91
CA MET A 27 4.11 -0.61 2.74
C MET A 27 4.86 0.64 3.19
N ASP A 28 6.15 0.50 3.54
CA ASP A 28 6.95 1.67 3.91
C ASP A 28 6.96 2.70 2.78
N ARG A 29 7.18 2.23 1.57
CA ARG A 29 7.23 3.13 0.41
C ARG A 29 5.88 3.73 0.09
N LEU A 30 4.82 2.92 0.22
CA LEU A 30 3.47 3.44 -0.02
C LEU A 30 3.11 4.51 1.00
N VAL A 31 3.45 4.28 2.27
CA VAL A 31 3.17 5.27 3.30
C VAL A 31 3.88 6.59 2.97
N GLU A 32 5.17 6.51 2.61
CA GLU A 32 5.91 7.71 2.25
C GLU A 32 5.28 8.43 1.07
N THR A 33 4.92 7.67 0.04
CA THR A 33 4.34 8.26 -1.17
C THR A 33 2.99 8.89 -0.89
N VAL A 34 2.15 8.18 -0.16
CA VAL A 34 0.81 8.66 0.15
C VAL A 34 0.88 9.92 1.03
N GLU A 35 1.76 9.91 2.03
CA GLU A 35 1.89 11.08 2.89
C GLU A 35 2.43 12.28 2.12
N GLU A 36 3.39 12.04 1.22
CA GLU A 36 3.91 13.13 0.40
C GLU A 36 2.84 13.68 -0.52
N GLU A 37 2.05 12.79 -1.13
CA GLU A 37 0.97 13.22 -2.01
C GLU A 37 -0.03 14.07 -1.23
N THR A 38 -0.43 13.60 -0.07
CA THR A 38 -1.38 14.33 0.78
C THR A 38 -0.84 15.72 1.14
N THR A 39 0.44 15.78 1.49
CA THR A 39 1.08 17.04 1.82
C THR A 39 1.04 18.01 0.65
N ARG A 40 1.38 17.53 -0.53
CA ARG A 40 1.39 18.40 -1.72
C ARG A 40 0.00 18.88 -2.08
N VAL A 41 -0.99 17.98 -1.98
CA VAL A 41 -2.37 18.35 -2.27
C VAL A 41 -2.86 19.42 -1.29
N ARG A 42 -2.58 19.23 -0.01
CA ARG A 42 -3.01 20.20 1.00
C ARG A 42 -2.34 21.56 0.82
N ALA A 43 -1.15 21.56 0.24
CA ALA A 43 -0.44 22.81 -0.07
C ALA A 43 -0.90 23.45 -1.37
N GLY A 44 -1.83 22.84 -2.07
CA GLY A 44 -2.32 23.36 -3.34
C GLY A 44 -1.40 23.06 -4.52
N ARG A 45 -0.40 22.20 -4.32
CA ARG A 45 0.59 21.90 -5.35
C ARG A 45 0.14 20.65 -6.11
N LEU A 46 -0.92 20.84 -6.89
CA LEU A 46 -1.58 19.69 -7.51
C LEU A 46 -0.75 19.03 -8.61
N ALA A 47 -0.02 19.82 -9.39
CA ALA A 47 0.83 19.24 -10.43
C ALA A 47 1.95 18.41 -9.81
N ASP A 48 2.53 18.92 -8.71
CA ASP A 48 3.57 18.18 -8.00
C ASP A 48 3.02 16.89 -7.42
N ALA A 49 1.81 16.95 -6.89
CA ALA A 49 1.18 15.74 -6.35
C ALA A 49 0.95 14.71 -7.44
N ALA A 50 0.54 15.16 -8.63
CA ALA A 50 0.27 14.27 -9.74
C ALA A 50 1.51 13.50 -10.19
N GLU A 51 2.69 14.06 -9.95
CA GLU A 51 3.93 13.37 -10.30
C GLU A 51 4.10 12.06 -9.55
N LEU A 52 3.44 11.92 -8.42
CA LEU A 52 3.56 10.72 -7.59
C LEU A 52 2.61 9.60 -8.00
N ALA A 53 1.65 9.88 -8.89
CA ALA A 53 0.55 8.95 -9.14
C ALA A 53 1.01 7.61 -9.73
N GLU A 54 1.96 7.66 -10.66
CA GLU A 54 2.40 6.45 -11.32
C GLU A 54 3.16 5.53 -10.37
N GLY A 55 4.05 6.10 -9.58
CA GLY A 55 4.78 5.32 -8.60
C GLY A 55 3.85 4.73 -7.54
N LYS A 56 2.87 5.52 -7.11
CA LYS A 56 1.88 5.06 -6.15
C LYS A 56 1.10 3.86 -6.72
N ALA A 57 0.70 3.94 -7.98
CA ALA A 57 -0.06 2.86 -8.61
C ALA A 57 0.77 1.58 -8.71
N GLU A 58 2.04 1.72 -9.06
CA GLU A 58 2.92 0.55 -9.16
C GLU A 58 3.11 -0.11 -7.80
N LEU A 59 3.34 0.69 -6.77
CA LEU A 59 3.47 0.15 -5.42
C LEU A 59 2.16 -0.52 -4.98
N GLY A 60 1.03 0.06 -5.34
CA GLY A 60 -0.26 -0.52 -5.02
C GLY A 60 -0.45 -1.89 -5.66
N ARG A 61 -0.01 -2.04 -6.91
CA ARG A 61 -0.10 -3.33 -7.58
C ARG A 61 0.76 -4.37 -6.86
N ARG A 62 1.97 -3.99 -6.48
CA ARG A 62 2.86 -4.90 -5.75
C ARG A 62 2.26 -5.28 -4.41
N TYR A 63 1.69 -4.30 -3.72
CA TYR A 63 1.05 -4.54 -2.44
C TYR A 63 -0.06 -5.57 -2.59
N ALA A 64 -0.89 -5.41 -3.60
CA ALA A 64 -2.02 -6.32 -3.81
C ALA A 64 -1.54 -7.75 -4.07
N VAL A 65 -0.52 -7.90 -4.89
CA VAL A 65 0.00 -9.23 -5.22
C VAL A 65 0.57 -9.92 -3.98
N GLU A 66 1.41 -9.20 -3.23
CA GLU A 66 2.05 -9.83 -2.07
C GLU A 66 1.05 -10.07 -0.94
N SER A 67 0.07 -9.18 -0.78
CA SER A 67 -0.98 -9.39 0.21
C SER A 67 -1.79 -10.63 -0.09
N GLU A 68 -2.07 -10.87 -1.35
CA GLU A 68 -2.81 -12.04 -1.76
C GLU A 68 -2.03 -13.32 -1.46
N ARG A 69 -0.72 -13.29 -1.70
CA ARG A 69 0.12 -14.45 -1.38
C ARG A 69 0.09 -14.75 0.11
N VAL A 70 0.19 -13.71 0.93
CA VAL A 70 0.14 -13.87 2.38
C VAL A 70 -1.21 -14.43 2.81
N THR A 71 -2.29 -13.88 2.27
CA THR A 71 -3.63 -14.34 2.61
C THR A 71 -3.81 -15.82 2.26
N ALA A 72 -3.31 -16.23 1.10
CA ALA A 72 -3.43 -17.62 0.68
C ALA A 72 -2.65 -18.57 1.59
N ALA A 73 -1.60 -18.07 2.23
CA ALA A 73 -0.76 -18.89 3.09
C ALA A 73 -0.99 -18.61 4.58
N ARG A 74 -2.11 -17.97 4.92
CA ARG A 74 -2.27 -17.50 6.29
C ARG A 74 -2.25 -18.59 7.33
N GLU A 75 -2.72 -19.80 6.99
CA GLU A 75 -2.68 -20.88 7.95
C GLU A 75 -1.26 -21.32 8.26
N LEU A 76 -0.45 -21.43 7.22
CA LEU A 76 0.95 -21.75 7.41
C LEU A 76 1.64 -20.68 8.25
N ILE A 77 1.37 -19.42 7.93
CA ILE A 77 2.00 -18.30 8.64
C ILE A 77 1.52 -18.24 10.09
N ALA A 78 0.24 -18.51 10.31
CA ALA A 78 -0.29 -18.51 11.68
C ALA A 78 0.39 -19.57 12.55
N ARG A 79 0.69 -20.72 11.94
CA ARG A 79 1.37 -21.80 12.67
C ARG A 79 2.85 -21.52 12.89
N SER A 80 3.50 -20.96 11.87
CA SER A 80 4.96 -20.83 11.86
C SER A 80 5.45 -19.50 12.38
N LEU A 81 4.72 -18.44 12.11
CA LEU A 81 5.15 -17.06 12.38
C LEU A 81 3.98 -16.25 12.93
N PRO A 82 3.39 -16.70 14.05
CA PRO A 82 2.17 -16.03 14.53
C PRO A 82 2.39 -14.56 14.92
N ASP A 83 3.55 -14.24 15.46
CA ASP A 83 3.81 -12.85 15.86
C ASP A 83 3.93 -11.95 14.62
N ALA A 84 4.56 -12.46 13.57
CA ALA A 84 4.71 -11.71 12.33
C ALA A 84 3.35 -11.47 11.68
N LEU A 85 2.49 -12.48 11.71
CA LEU A 85 1.15 -12.33 11.16
C LEU A 85 0.35 -11.30 11.93
N ASP A 86 0.43 -11.34 13.25
CA ASP A 86 -0.28 -10.40 14.10
C ASP A 86 0.20 -8.97 13.85
N ALA A 87 1.51 -8.79 13.77
CA ALA A 87 2.07 -7.47 13.48
C ALA A 87 1.61 -6.96 12.12
N LEU A 88 1.55 -7.86 11.14
CA LEU A 88 1.12 -7.47 9.80
C LEU A 88 -0.34 -7.06 9.79
N ARG A 89 -1.19 -7.78 10.53
CA ARG A 89 -2.59 -7.43 10.62
C ARG A 89 -2.80 -6.04 11.22
N LYS A 90 -2.05 -5.75 12.28
CA LYS A 90 -2.15 -4.44 12.92
C LYS A 90 -1.67 -3.35 11.99
N ARG A 91 -0.58 -3.61 11.28
CA ARG A 91 -0.06 -2.64 10.34
C ARG A 91 -1.06 -2.39 9.20
N HIS A 92 -1.69 -3.46 8.73
CA HIS A 92 -2.68 -3.35 7.65
C HIS A 92 -3.83 -2.43 8.07
N THR A 93 -4.30 -2.57 9.30
CA THR A 93 -5.39 -1.73 9.80
C THR A 93 -4.98 -0.26 9.80
N ALA A 94 -3.78 0.04 10.30
CA ALA A 94 -3.27 1.41 10.30
C ALA A 94 -3.10 1.95 8.90
N PHE A 95 -2.63 1.09 7.99
CA PHE A 95 -2.43 1.48 6.60
C PHE A 95 -3.75 1.80 5.92
N GLN A 96 -4.78 1.02 6.19
CA GLN A 96 -6.10 1.30 5.63
C GLN A 96 -6.63 2.66 6.07
N ALA A 97 -6.40 3.00 7.32
CA ALA A 97 -6.82 4.31 7.83
C ALA A 97 -6.08 5.44 7.11
N LEU A 98 -4.79 5.24 6.88
CA LEU A 98 -3.99 6.23 6.16
C LEU A 98 -4.49 6.42 4.74
N LEU A 99 -4.79 5.32 4.05
CA LEU A 99 -5.31 5.40 2.69
C LEU A 99 -6.66 6.10 2.65
N GLN A 100 -7.49 5.85 3.65
CA GLN A 100 -8.80 6.50 3.70
C GLN A 100 -8.65 8.01 3.82
N THR A 101 -7.73 8.46 4.67
CA THR A 101 -7.44 9.89 4.81
C THR A 101 -6.95 10.47 3.48
N ASN A 102 -6.06 9.74 2.81
CA ASN A 102 -5.54 10.19 1.52
C ASN A 102 -6.66 10.36 0.50
N LEU A 103 -7.55 9.37 0.41
CA LEU A 103 -8.66 9.44 -0.53
C LEU A 103 -9.57 10.62 -0.24
N THR A 104 -9.82 10.87 1.04
CA THR A 104 -10.66 12.01 1.43
C THR A 104 -10.02 13.33 1.02
N VAL A 105 -8.72 13.47 1.25
CA VAL A 105 -8.01 14.69 0.87
C VAL A 105 -8.04 14.90 -0.64
N LEU A 106 -7.78 13.82 -1.40
CA LEU A 106 -7.80 13.91 -2.84
C LEU A 106 -9.19 14.26 -3.37
N ALA A 107 -10.22 13.67 -2.80
CA ALA A 107 -11.59 13.95 -3.22
C ALA A 107 -11.97 15.39 -2.93
N THR A 108 -11.56 15.89 -1.77
CA THR A 108 -11.86 17.28 -1.40
C THR A 108 -11.16 18.24 -2.37
N ALA A 109 -9.91 17.98 -2.68
CA ALA A 109 -9.16 18.83 -3.61
C ALA A 109 -9.81 18.82 -5.00
N HIS A 110 -10.26 17.65 -5.43
CA HIS A 110 -10.93 17.53 -6.73
C HIS A 110 -12.21 18.36 -6.75
N ALA A 111 -13.01 18.27 -5.70
CA ALA A 111 -14.26 19.03 -5.62
C ALA A 111 -14.00 20.55 -5.61
N VAL A 112 -12.99 20.97 -4.86
CA VAL A 112 -12.64 22.40 -4.81
C VAL A 112 -12.17 22.88 -6.19
N SER A 113 -11.36 22.07 -6.85
CA SER A 113 -10.85 22.43 -8.18
C SER A 113 -11.99 22.56 -9.18
N GLU A 114 -12.97 21.68 -9.12
CA GLU A 114 -14.15 21.78 -9.99
C GLU A 114 -15.01 22.96 -9.63
N GLY A 115 -15.14 23.27 -8.36
CA GLY A 115 -15.81 24.46 -7.88
C GLY A 115 -15.21 25.73 -8.49
N UNK A 116 -14.07 25.74 -8.38
CA UNK A 116 -13.33 26.87 -8.84
C UNK A 116 -13.53 27.12 -10.29
N UNK A 117 -13.75 26.16 -10.80
CA UNK A 117 -14.11 26.25 -12.16
C UNK A 117 -15.41 26.81 -12.37
N UNK A 118 -16.08 26.70 -11.57
CA UNK A 118 -17.44 27.18 -11.64
C UNK A 118 -17.56 28.60 -11.35
N UNK A 119 -16.83 28.93 -10.90
CA UNK A 119 -16.84 30.30 -10.52
C UNK A 119 -16.43 31.20 -11.47
#